data_ec46922f339261533fff2794eb804c5e
#
_entry.id   ec46922f339261533fff2794eb804c5e
#
_cell.length_a   1.000
_cell.length_b   1.000
_cell.length_c   1.000
_cell.angle_alpha   90.00
_cell.angle_beta   90.00
_cell.angle_gamma   90.00
#
_symmetry.space_group_name_H-M   'P 1'
#
loop_
_entity.id
_entity.type
_entity.pdbx_description
1 polymer ?
#
loop_
_entity_poly.entity_id
_entity_poly.type
_entity_poly.pdbx_seq_one_letter_code
_entity_poly.pdbx_strand_id
1 'polypeptide(L)'
;MEMVTIVKANALAKIAGNEVWIVVTDAKSPPIRPLDGVHLVDLDVNYYTDYYGLKGFYKKNRLHKERLEKLLNEIKPDVVVATGKHEKNFFSSLRLPSKPLLIREMHFEKHYRKKIKNITLRQKVSDWMATQYDYHWKIKGYDHIVILTEEDKERNWKGRKNVLVMPNPITSKCEEVSTCEKKTAITMGRLVPLKDFSSLIRIWGRVAEKHPDWRLEIWGKGELEAALHQQIKESGLEGKVCLMGYTAEPLKKMSQASMYLLSSQSEGLPLVLIEAMSVGLPLVSYMCPTGPRDIIEDGQNGYLVAVGDEKTFAERVCQLIEDEPLRKQMGQAGLEESEKYRIEDIAQRWMQLFRELLAKKSSRRNSR
;
A
#
# COMPACT_ATOMS: atom_id res chain seq x y z
N MET A 1 3.89 4.40 3.34
CA MET A 1 4.43 5.05 2.12
C MET A 1 5.92 5.37 2.28
N GLU A 2 6.32 6.10 3.30
CA GLU A 2 7.73 6.46 3.56
C GLU A 2 8.65 5.24 3.64
N MET A 3 8.27 4.21 4.41
CA MET A 3 9.01 2.95 4.52
C MET A 3 9.28 2.31 3.15
N VAL A 4 8.24 2.17 2.33
CA VAL A 4 8.34 1.58 0.98
C VAL A 4 9.31 2.37 0.10
N THR A 5 9.26 3.72 0.16
CA THR A 5 10.16 4.59 -0.61
C THR A 5 11.62 4.39 -0.20
N ILE A 6 11.90 4.33 1.11
CA ILE A 6 13.24 4.13 1.64
C ILE A 6 13.78 2.74 1.26
N VAL A 7 12.98 1.69 1.42
CA VAL A 7 13.37 0.31 1.07
C VAL A 7 13.69 0.19 -0.42
N LYS A 8 12.87 0.80 -1.30
CA LYS A 8 13.14 0.85 -2.74
C LYS A 8 14.42 1.63 -3.06
N ALA A 9 14.61 2.80 -2.47
CA ALA A 9 15.80 3.61 -2.70
C ALA A 9 17.09 2.87 -2.29
N ASN A 10 17.07 2.23 -1.11
CA ASN A 10 18.18 1.42 -0.63
C ASN A 10 18.51 0.24 -1.57
N ALA A 11 17.50 -0.41 -2.13
CA ALA A 11 17.71 -1.50 -3.07
C ALA A 11 18.25 -1.01 -4.42
N LEU A 12 17.75 0.12 -4.92
CA LEU A 12 18.22 0.73 -6.16
C LEU A 12 19.67 1.23 -6.03
N ALA A 13 20.05 1.77 -4.87
CA ALA A 13 21.42 2.24 -4.62
C ALA A 13 22.45 1.11 -4.59
N LYS A 14 22.04 -0.13 -4.26
CA LYS A 14 22.92 -1.31 -4.31
C LYS A 14 23.22 -1.79 -5.74
N ILE A 15 22.46 -1.34 -6.72
CA ILE A 15 22.69 -1.70 -8.13
C ILE A 15 23.79 -0.80 -8.68
N ALA A 16 24.88 -1.41 -9.16
CA ALA A 16 26.06 -0.69 -9.63
C ALA A 16 25.73 0.36 -10.70
N GLY A 17 26.33 1.54 -10.56
CA GLY A 17 26.14 2.68 -11.47
C GLY A 17 24.94 3.56 -11.14
N ASN A 18 24.18 3.26 -10.09
CA ASN A 18 23.08 4.12 -9.63
C ASN A 18 23.54 5.09 -8.54
N GLU A 19 23.20 6.35 -8.71
CA GLU A 19 23.23 7.38 -7.67
C GLU A 19 21.77 7.71 -7.29
N VAL A 20 21.41 7.52 -6.02
CA VAL A 20 20.02 7.59 -5.56
C VAL A 20 19.85 8.72 -4.55
N TRP A 21 18.84 9.54 -4.78
CA TRP A 21 18.47 10.67 -3.94
C TRP A 21 17.05 10.52 -3.42
N ILE A 22 16.86 10.72 -2.12
CA ILE A 22 15.55 10.90 -1.50
C ILE A 22 15.40 12.38 -1.14
N VAL A 23 14.34 13.00 -1.67
CA VAL A 23 14.04 14.41 -1.41
C VAL A 23 12.75 14.49 -0.60
N VAL A 24 12.83 15.14 0.55
CA VAL A 24 11.71 15.32 1.48
C VAL A 24 11.42 16.80 1.70
N THR A 25 10.24 17.12 2.24
CA THR A 25 9.81 18.48 2.53
C THR A 25 9.87 18.85 4.02
N ASP A 26 10.05 17.84 4.87
CA ASP A 26 10.17 18.00 6.33
C ASP A 26 10.77 16.71 6.89
N ALA A 27 12.04 16.76 7.28
CA ALA A 27 12.80 15.62 7.83
C ALA A 27 12.79 15.56 9.36
N LYS A 28 11.93 16.33 10.05
CA LYS A 28 11.96 16.45 11.54
C LYS A 28 11.84 15.12 12.29
N SER A 29 11.35 14.07 11.63
CA SER A 29 11.29 12.73 12.20
C SER A 29 11.23 11.66 11.08
N PRO A 30 12.34 11.38 10.37
CA PRO A 30 12.34 10.22 9.51
C PRO A 30 12.27 8.96 10.40
N PRO A 31 11.25 8.12 10.26
CA PRO A 31 11.12 6.89 11.05
C PRO A 31 12.25 5.91 10.72
N ILE A 32 12.88 6.05 9.55
CA ILE A 32 13.98 5.21 9.09
C ILE A 32 14.96 6.09 8.32
N ARG A 33 16.25 5.90 8.61
CA ARG A 33 17.32 6.53 7.84
C ARG A 33 17.61 5.69 6.60
N PRO A 34 17.84 6.31 5.42
CA PRO A 34 18.38 5.60 4.28
C PRO A 34 19.73 4.98 4.63
N LEU A 35 20.08 3.89 3.97
CA LEU A 35 21.41 3.26 4.08
C LEU A 35 22.48 4.12 3.39
N ASP A 36 23.75 3.82 3.67
CA ASP A 36 24.88 4.41 2.96
C ASP A 36 24.70 4.22 1.44
N GLY A 37 25.04 5.25 0.67
CA GLY A 37 24.86 5.26 -0.78
C GLY A 37 23.54 5.89 -1.26
N VAL A 38 22.66 6.33 -0.33
CA VAL A 38 21.45 7.11 -0.64
C VAL A 38 21.59 8.52 -0.08
N HIS A 39 21.53 9.52 -0.94
CA HIS A 39 21.54 10.92 -0.52
C HIS A 39 20.18 11.35 -0.01
N LEU A 40 20.10 11.85 1.22
CA LEU A 40 18.86 12.41 1.78
C LEU A 40 18.94 13.94 1.81
N VAL A 41 18.00 14.59 1.14
CA VAL A 41 17.89 16.05 1.12
C VAL A 41 16.55 16.51 1.65
N ASP A 42 16.57 17.36 2.66
CA ASP A 42 15.38 18.07 3.13
C ASP A 42 15.28 19.44 2.46
N LEU A 43 14.15 19.68 1.80
CA LEU A 43 13.85 20.99 1.21
C LEU A 43 13.35 21.99 2.25
N ASP A 44 13.17 21.59 3.52
CA ASP A 44 12.73 22.44 4.64
C ASP A 44 11.51 23.32 4.28
N VAL A 45 10.52 22.74 3.63
CA VAL A 45 9.28 23.44 3.24
C VAL A 45 8.29 23.50 4.41
N ASN A 46 8.28 22.47 5.23
CA ASN A 46 7.48 22.39 6.47
C ASN A 46 5.99 22.67 6.26
N TYR A 47 5.32 21.87 5.41
CA TYR A 47 3.90 22.06 5.08
C TYR A 47 2.96 22.03 6.29
N TYR A 48 3.35 21.41 7.39
CA TYR A 48 2.53 21.23 8.59
C TYR A 48 2.75 22.31 9.66
N THR A 49 3.75 23.16 9.49
CA THR A 49 4.01 24.32 10.35
C THR A 49 3.64 25.60 9.60
N ASP A 50 3.10 26.59 10.28
CA ASP A 50 2.73 27.91 9.74
C ASP A 50 1.72 27.87 8.58
N TYR A 51 0.90 26.83 8.51
CA TYR A 51 -0.11 26.67 7.48
C TYR A 51 -1.42 27.33 7.90
N TYR A 52 -1.61 28.57 7.49
CA TYR A 52 -2.85 29.30 7.71
C TYR A 52 -3.52 29.65 6.36
N GLY A 53 -4.53 28.85 5.96
CA GLY A 53 -5.39 29.13 4.82
C GLY A 53 -4.74 29.04 3.43
N LEU A 54 -5.49 29.48 2.42
CA LEU A 54 -5.08 29.35 1.01
C LEU A 54 -3.77 30.11 0.68
N LYS A 55 -3.56 31.30 1.25
CA LYS A 55 -2.35 32.09 1.01
C LYS A 55 -1.08 31.37 1.48
N GLY A 56 -1.13 30.75 2.65
CA GLY A 56 -0.03 29.91 3.19
C GLY A 56 0.27 28.73 2.26
N PHE A 57 -0.77 28.05 1.78
CA PHE A 57 -0.62 26.94 0.82
C PHE A 57 0.09 27.36 -0.48
N TYR A 58 -0.31 28.47 -1.10
CA TYR A 58 0.35 28.96 -2.31
C TYR A 58 1.80 29.36 -2.06
N LYS A 59 2.11 30.01 -0.93
CA LYS A 59 3.47 30.38 -0.54
C LYS A 59 4.36 29.15 -0.37
N LYS A 60 3.87 28.12 0.32
CA LYS A 60 4.61 26.85 0.53
C LYS A 60 4.81 26.09 -0.79
N ASN A 61 3.79 26.01 -1.66
CA ASN A 61 3.95 25.39 -2.97
C ASN A 61 4.98 26.13 -3.85
N ARG A 62 5.03 27.46 -3.79
CA ARG A 62 6.03 28.25 -4.51
C ARG A 62 7.43 27.97 -3.98
N LEU A 63 7.62 28.00 -2.66
CA LEU A 63 8.90 27.68 -2.00
C LEU A 63 9.37 26.27 -2.35
N HIS A 64 8.46 25.29 -2.27
CA HIS A 64 8.74 23.90 -2.63
C HIS A 64 9.20 23.80 -4.10
N LYS A 65 8.46 24.45 -5.01
CA LYS A 65 8.84 24.49 -6.43
C LYS A 65 10.23 25.06 -6.63
N GLU A 66 10.52 26.23 -6.06
CA GLU A 66 11.80 26.94 -6.20
C GLU A 66 12.98 26.09 -5.69
N ARG A 67 12.83 25.49 -4.49
CA ARG A 67 13.89 24.66 -3.89
C ARG A 67 14.08 23.35 -4.65
N LEU A 68 13.00 22.67 -5.04
CA LEU A 68 13.06 21.44 -5.82
C LEU A 68 13.67 21.68 -7.20
N GLU A 69 13.26 22.75 -7.90
CA GLU A 69 13.79 23.12 -9.23
C GLU A 69 15.29 23.40 -9.17
N LYS A 70 15.75 24.13 -8.14
CA LYS A 70 17.17 24.39 -7.91
C LYS A 70 17.94 23.09 -7.72
N LEU A 71 17.52 22.23 -6.79
CA LEU A 71 18.16 20.95 -6.52
C LEU A 71 18.22 20.05 -7.78
N LEU A 72 17.10 19.89 -8.50
CA LEU A 72 17.07 19.05 -9.70
C LEU A 72 17.95 19.58 -10.84
N ASN A 73 18.18 20.89 -10.91
CA ASN A 73 19.12 21.49 -11.87
C ASN A 73 20.59 21.33 -11.44
N GLU A 74 20.87 21.21 -10.15
CA GLU A 74 22.19 20.92 -9.62
C GLU A 74 22.57 19.46 -9.87
N ILE A 75 21.72 18.51 -9.46
CA ILE A 75 22.00 17.06 -9.56
C ILE A 75 21.75 16.48 -10.96
N LYS A 76 20.93 17.12 -11.79
CA LYS A 76 20.59 16.72 -13.17
C LYS A 76 20.23 15.23 -13.29
N PRO A 77 19.24 14.74 -12.56
CA PRO A 77 18.92 13.31 -12.53
C PRO A 77 18.39 12.83 -13.89
N ASP A 78 18.61 11.56 -14.25
CA ASP A 78 18.01 10.93 -15.41
C ASP A 78 16.52 10.66 -15.21
N VAL A 79 16.13 10.29 -13.98
CA VAL A 79 14.77 9.92 -13.61
C VAL A 79 14.34 10.62 -12.31
N VAL A 80 13.14 11.16 -12.29
CA VAL A 80 12.49 11.68 -11.09
C VAL A 80 11.19 10.94 -10.85
N VAL A 81 11.08 10.28 -9.69
CA VAL A 81 9.86 9.60 -9.24
C VAL A 81 9.21 10.42 -8.12
N ALA A 82 8.03 10.97 -8.40
CA ALA A 82 7.28 11.76 -7.43
C ALA A 82 6.19 10.90 -6.74
N THR A 83 6.25 10.79 -5.42
CA THR A 83 5.28 10.02 -4.61
C THR A 83 4.38 10.93 -3.76
N GLY A 84 4.81 12.16 -3.47
CA GLY A 84 4.15 13.10 -2.60
C GLY A 84 2.84 13.68 -3.16
N LYS A 85 2.06 14.32 -2.33
CA LYS A 85 0.76 14.91 -2.72
C LYS A 85 0.83 16.37 -3.18
N HIS A 86 1.92 17.08 -2.89
CA HIS A 86 2.04 18.51 -3.14
C HIS A 86 2.66 18.82 -4.50
N GLU A 87 3.62 18.03 -4.97
CA GLU A 87 4.36 18.23 -6.22
C GLU A 87 3.43 18.30 -7.43
N LYS A 88 2.34 17.54 -7.44
CA LYS A 88 1.32 17.57 -8.50
C LYS A 88 0.79 18.97 -8.82
N ASN A 89 0.90 19.92 -7.87
CA ASN A 89 0.38 21.28 -8.05
C ASN A 89 1.27 22.15 -8.94
N PHE A 90 2.56 21.83 -9.08
CA PHE A 90 3.52 22.65 -9.82
C PHE A 90 4.47 21.85 -10.72
N PHE A 91 4.44 20.51 -10.67
CA PHE A 91 5.42 19.66 -11.37
C PHE A 91 5.50 19.93 -12.87
N SER A 92 4.35 20.15 -13.54
CA SER A 92 4.30 20.52 -14.95
C SER A 92 4.93 21.87 -15.29
N SER A 93 5.19 22.70 -14.28
CA SER A 93 5.77 24.05 -14.45
C SER A 93 7.24 24.14 -14.03
N LEU A 94 7.88 23.00 -13.69
CA LEU A 94 9.31 22.95 -13.41
C LEU A 94 10.13 23.24 -14.68
N ARG A 95 11.17 24.04 -14.53
CA ARG A 95 12.12 24.36 -15.60
C ARG A 95 13.36 23.50 -15.44
N LEU A 96 13.37 22.36 -16.14
CA LEU A 96 14.44 21.35 -16.07
C LEU A 96 15.08 21.18 -17.45
N PRO A 97 16.16 21.93 -17.77
CA PRO A 97 16.87 21.86 -19.06
C PRO A 97 17.37 20.44 -19.39
N SER A 98 17.79 19.65 -18.40
CA SER A 98 18.21 18.24 -18.57
C SER A 98 17.07 17.35 -19.07
N LYS A 99 15.80 17.77 -18.89
CA LYS A 99 14.58 17.03 -19.27
C LYS A 99 14.59 15.59 -18.75
N PRO A 100 14.70 15.36 -17.43
CA PRO A 100 14.66 14.00 -16.85
C PRO A 100 13.38 13.27 -17.23
N LEU A 101 13.38 11.93 -17.08
CA LEU A 101 12.16 11.14 -17.14
C LEU A 101 11.34 11.43 -15.88
N LEU A 102 10.10 11.89 -16.04
CA LEU A 102 9.23 12.28 -14.94
C LEU A 102 8.16 11.21 -14.71
N ILE A 103 8.20 10.54 -13.57
CA ILE A 103 7.26 9.49 -13.19
C ILE A 103 6.46 9.91 -11.96
N ARG A 104 5.14 9.68 -12.00
CA ARG A 104 4.27 9.78 -10.83
C ARG A 104 3.97 8.39 -10.30
N GLU A 105 4.37 8.10 -9.07
CA GLU A 105 3.96 6.88 -8.39
C GLU A 105 2.75 7.15 -7.48
N MET A 106 1.70 6.33 -7.61
CA MET A 106 0.45 6.49 -6.89
C MET A 106 0.20 5.27 -5.99
N HIS A 107 0.11 5.52 -4.67
CA HIS A 107 -0.07 4.48 -3.65
C HIS A 107 -1.52 4.27 -3.23
N PHE A 108 -2.46 5.04 -3.77
CA PHE A 108 -3.88 4.97 -3.44
C PHE A 108 -4.72 4.90 -4.71
N GLU A 109 -5.83 4.16 -4.63
CA GLU A 109 -6.83 4.09 -5.68
C GLU A 109 -7.39 5.49 -6.02
N LYS A 110 -7.71 5.72 -7.29
CA LYS A 110 -8.29 6.96 -7.82
C LYS A 110 -9.51 7.46 -7.04
N HIS A 111 -10.35 6.56 -6.56
CA HIS A 111 -11.62 6.88 -5.91
C HIS A 111 -11.62 6.68 -4.38
N TYR A 112 -10.45 6.56 -3.77
CA TYR A 112 -10.31 6.36 -2.32
C TYR A 112 -11.16 7.33 -1.47
N ARG A 113 -11.22 8.62 -1.86
CA ARG A 113 -12.00 9.64 -1.15
C ARG A 113 -13.52 9.44 -1.19
N LYS A 114 -14.06 8.77 -2.22
CA LYS A 114 -15.50 8.54 -2.37
C LYS A 114 -16.09 7.53 -1.37
N LYS A 115 -15.24 6.78 -0.69
CA LYS A 115 -15.62 5.66 0.19
C LYS A 115 -15.82 6.06 1.64
N ILE A 116 -15.61 7.33 1.99
CA ILE A 116 -15.86 7.83 3.33
C ILE A 116 -17.39 7.97 3.49
N LYS A 117 -18.00 7.19 4.39
CA LYS A 117 -19.42 7.29 4.74
C LYS A 117 -19.70 8.65 5.40
N ASN A 118 -20.91 9.18 5.19
CA ASN A 118 -21.42 10.43 5.81
C ASN A 118 -20.88 11.76 5.25
N ILE A 119 -20.55 11.83 3.96
CA ILE A 119 -20.29 13.11 3.31
C ILE A 119 -21.55 13.68 2.65
N THR A 120 -21.74 14.99 2.77
CA THR A 120 -22.86 15.72 2.13
C THR A 120 -22.77 15.66 0.60
N LEU A 121 -23.88 15.87 -0.09
CA LEU A 121 -23.92 15.93 -1.55
C LEU A 121 -22.91 16.97 -2.11
N ARG A 122 -22.80 18.13 -1.45
CA ARG A 122 -21.85 19.18 -1.80
C ARG A 122 -20.39 18.70 -1.71
N GLN A 123 -20.05 17.96 -0.65
CA GLN A 123 -18.74 17.33 -0.50
C GLN A 123 -18.50 16.26 -1.57
N LYS A 124 -19.49 15.43 -1.92
CA LYS A 124 -19.37 14.43 -3.00
C LYS A 124 -19.07 15.09 -4.34
N VAL A 125 -19.73 16.18 -4.68
CA VAL A 125 -19.48 16.94 -5.92
C VAL A 125 -18.09 17.58 -5.90
N SER A 126 -17.72 18.22 -4.79
CA SER A 126 -16.39 18.82 -4.62
C SER A 126 -15.28 17.79 -4.76
N ASP A 127 -15.40 16.63 -4.13
CA ASP A 127 -14.43 15.53 -4.22
C ASP A 127 -14.37 14.94 -5.63
N TRP A 128 -15.51 14.84 -6.30
CA TRP A 128 -15.54 14.41 -7.69
C TRP A 128 -14.81 15.40 -8.60
N MET A 129 -15.09 16.71 -8.49
CA MET A 129 -14.40 17.75 -9.25
C MET A 129 -12.90 17.76 -8.97
N ALA A 130 -12.49 17.70 -7.70
CA ALA A 130 -11.09 17.63 -7.31
C ALA A 130 -10.40 16.38 -7.87
N THR A 131 -11.08 15.23 -7.86
CA THR A 131 -10.60 13.99 -8.46
C THR A 131 -10.42 14.14 -9.97
N GLN A 132 -11.42 14.67 -10.70
CA GLN A 132 -11.30 14.89 -12.14
C GLN A 132 -10.13 15.84 -12.47
N TYR A 133 -10.00 16.94 -11.72
CA TYR A 133 -8.90 17.88 -11.90
C TYR A 133 -7.53 17.22 -11.66
N ASP A 134 -7.37 16.49 -10.57
CA ASP A 134 -6.14 15.77 -10.23
C ASP A 134 -5.75 14.75 -11.32
N TYR A 135 -6.71 13.97 -11.81
CA TYR A 135 -6.46 12.86 -12.75
C TYR A 135 -6.46 13.24 -14.24
N HIS A 136 -6.95 14.41 -14.62
CA HIS A 136 -6.95 14.84 -16.02
C HIS A 136 -5.98 16.00 -16.30
N TRP A 137 -5.73 16.86 -15.31
CA TRP A 137 -4.91 18.05 -15.50
C TRP A 137 -3.55 17.97 -14.82
N LYS A 138 -3.52 17.62 -13.53
CA LYS A 138 -2.26 17.62 -12.76
C LYS A 138 -1.29 16.51 -13.15
N ILE A 139 -1.78 15.41 -13.71
CA ILE A 139 -0.93 14.32 -14.18
C ILE A 139 -0.27 14.59 -15.54
N LYS A 140 -0.69 15.63 -16.28
CA LYS A 140 -0.11 15.96 -17.60
C LYS A 140 1.37 16.36 -17.52
N GLY A 141 1.86 16.71 -16.34
CA GLY A 141 3.26 17.05 -16.13
C GLY A 141 4.21 15.85 -16.02
N TYR A 142 3.68 14.63 -16.06
CA TYR A 142 4.48 13.41 -15.95
C TYR A 142 4.51 12.64 -17.26
N ASP A 143 5.69 12.10 -17.60
CA ASP A 143 5.85 11.23 -18.78
C ASP A 143 5.07 9.92 -18.56
N HIS A 144 5.16 9.35 -17.34
CA HIS A 144 4.48 8.11 -16.95
C HIS A 144 3.88 8.19 -15.55
N ILE A 145 2.86 7.36 -15.35
CA ILE A 145 2.20 7.14 -14.06
C ILE A 145 2.40 5.69 -13.70
N VAL A 146 2.87 5.42 -12.49
CA VAL A 146 2.99 4.09 -11.93
C VAL A 146 1.93 3.91 -10.85
N ILE A 147 1.17 2.85 -10.97
CA ILE A 147 0.14 2.40 -10.02
C ILE A 147 0.49 1.00 -9.52
N LEU A 148 -0.19 0.52 -8.48
CA LEU A 148 0.24 -0.68 -7.77
C LEU A 148 -0.37 -1.98 -8.28
N THR A 149 -1.52 -1.94 -8.99
CA THR A 149 -2.33 -3.12 -9.30
C THR A 149 -2.87 -3.09 -10.73
N GLU A 150 -3.00 -4.26 -11.34
CA GLU A 150 -3.64 -4.39 -12.66
C GLU A 150 -5.16 -4.10 -12.54
N GLU A 151 -5.80 -4.48 -11.41
CA GLU A 151 -7.20 -4.16 -11.17
C GLU A 151 -7.45 -2.64 -11.21
N ASP A 152 -6.57 -1.81 -10.60
CA ASP A 152 -6.70 -0.34 -10.68
C ASP A 152 -6.52 0.16 -12.10
N LYS A 153 -5.58 -0.42 -12.86
CA LYS A 153 -5.37 -0.08 -14.27
C LYS A 153 -6.60 -0.33 -15.13
N GLU A 154 -7.19 -1.51 -15.01
CA GLU A 154 -8.38 -1.89 -15.75
C GLU A 154 -9.61 -1.04 -15.39
N ARG A 155 -9.81 -0.77 -14.11
CA ARG A 155 -10.98 -0.02 -13.61
C ARG A 155 -10.90 1.47 -13.87
N ASN A 156 -9.73 2.07 -13.63
CA ASN A 156 -9.61 3.53 -13.51
C ASN A 156 -8.73 4.18 -14.60
N TRP A 157 -7.93 3.37 -15.33
CA TRP A 157 -6.93 3.88 -16.27
C TRP A 157 -7.03 3.26 -17.66
N LYS A 158 -8.13 2.60 -17.98
CA LYS A 158 -8.36 1.90 -19.25
C LYS A 158 -8.01 2.80 -20.45
N GLY A 159 -7.21 2.26 -21.39
CA GLY A 159 -6.80 2.95 -22.61
C GLY A 159 -5.65 3.97 -22.45
N ARG A 160 -5.14 4.21 -21.25
CA ARG A 160 -3.98 5.10 -21.04
C ARG A 160 -2.66 4.35 -21.17
N LYS A 161 -1.95 4.59 -22.28
CA LYS A 161 -0.67 3.93 -22.59
C LYS A 161 0.50 4.33 -21.67
N ASN A 162 0.39 5.47 -21.00
CA ASN A 162 1.43 5.97 -20.10
C ASN A 162 1.21 5.56 -18.62
N VAL A 163 0.25 4.67 -18.35
CA VAL A 163 0.02 4.10 -17.00
C VAL A 163 0.60 2.70 -16.96
N LEU A 164 1.49 2.50 -16.00
CA LEU A 164 2.27 1.28 -15.81
C LEU A 164 1.98 0.70 -14.43
N VAL A 165 2.03 -0.61 -14.30
CA VAL A 165 1.82 -1.29 -13.01
C VAL A 165 3.17 -1.74 -12.44
N MET A 166 3.42 -1.37 -11.19
CA MET A 166 4.57 -1.79 -10.42
C MET A 166 4.14 -1.94 -8.96
N PRO A 167 4.03 -3.15 -8.44
CA PRO A 167 3.64 -3.37 -7.06
C PRO A 167 4.70 -2.89 -6.08
N ASN A 168 4.29 -2.63 -4.85
CA ASN A 168 5.22 -2.38 -3.77
C ASN A 168 5.90 -3.67 -3.32
N PRO A 169 7.18 -3.62 -2.90
CA PRO A 169 7.89 -4.76 -2.35
C PRO A 169 7.44 -5.08 -0.92
N ILE A 170 7.75 -6.28 -0.47
CA ILE A 170 7.80 -6.63 0.95
C ILE A 170 8.88 -5.76 1.60
N THR A 171 8.53 -5.11 2.72
CA THR A 171 9.44 -4.16 3.40
C THR A 171 10.20 -4.76 4.56
N SER A 172 9.84 -5.97 5.00
CA SER A 172 10.44 -6.68 6.13
C SER A 172 10.71 -8.13 5.74
N LYS A 173 11.70 -8.76 6.37
CA LYS A 173 12.02 -10.17 6.19
C LYS A 173 11.77 -10.91 7.52
N CYS A 174 11.29 -12.14 7.42
CA CYS A 174 11.19 -13.09 8.53
C CYS A 174 11.70 -14.44 8.01
N GLU A 175 12.55 -15.07 8.78
CA GLU A 175 13.06 -16.41 8.45
C GLU A 175 12.09 -17.52 8.93
N GLU A 176 11.21 -17.16 9.88
CA GLU A 176 10.23 -18.09 10.44
C GLU A 176 9.03 -18.18 9.51
N VAL A 177 8.71 -19.39 9.05
CA VAL A 177 7.51 -19.72 8.28
C VAL A 177 6.49 -20.36 9.20
N SER A 178 5.20 -20.07 8.99
CA SER A 178 4.13 -20.68 9.77
C SER A 178 4.01 -22.18 9.47
N THR A 179 3.82 -22.99 10.52
CA THR A 179 3.44 -24.40 10.38
C THR A 179 1.94 -24.57 10.11
N CYS A 180 1.15 -23.49 10.21
CA CYS A 180 -0.30 -23.50 10.10
C CYS A 180 -1.03 -24.43 11.09
N GLU A 181 -0.41 -24.78 12.22
CA GLU A 181 -0.95 -25.74 13.22
C GLU A 181 -1.62 -25.06 14.42
N LYS A 182 -1.24 -23.81 14.71
CA LYS A 182 -1.83 -23.08 15.83
C LYS A 182 -3.30 -22.73 15.55
N LYS A 183 -4.15 -22.93 16.55
CA LYS A 183 -5.58 -22.59 16.48
C LYS A 183 -5.81 -21.08 16.58
N THR A 184 -5.16 -20.33 15.68
CA THR A 184 -5.14 -18.86 15.70
C THR A 184 -5.24 -18.32 14.28
N ALA A 185 -6.24 -17.51 14.01
CA ALA A 185 -6.30 -16.63 12.87
C ALA A 185 -5.80 -15.24 13.25
N ILE A 186 -5.18 -14.53 12.33
CA ILE A 186 -4.60 -13.21 12.58
C ILE A 186 -5.06 -12.18 11.55
N THR A 187 -5.17 -10.95 12.00
CA THR A 187 -5.32 -9.77 11.12
C THR A 187 -4.53 -8.59 11.69
N MET A 188 -4.05 -7.70 10.80
CA MET A 188 -3.27 -6.53 11.21
C MET A 188 -3.69 -5.27 10.48
N GLY A 189 -3.79 -4.15 11.20
CA GLY A 189 -4.06 -2.86 10.58
C GLY A 189 -4.46 -1.78 11.57
N ARG A 190 -4.58 -0.54 11.09
CA ARG A 190 -5.10 0.55 11.90
C ARG A 190 -6.59 0.29 12.22
N LEU A 191 -6.98 0.49 13.47
CA LEU A 191 -8.37 0.31 13.91
C LEU A 191 -9.22 1.51 13.46
N VAL A 192 -9.55 1.54 12.15
CA VAL A 192 -10.31 2.60 11.47
C VAL A 192 -11.47 2.00 10.66
N PRO A 193 -12.53 2.76 10.35
CA PRO A 193 -13.73 2.23 9.66
C PRO A 193 -13.44 1.48 8.37
N LEU A 194 -12.41 1.91 7.62
CA LEU A 194 -12.06 1.32 6.33
C LEU A 194 -11.61 -0.15 6.43
N LYS A 195 -11.00 -0.54 7.56
CA LYS A 195 -10.53 -1.91 7.80
C LYS A 195 -11.64 -2.87 8.23
N ASP A 196 -12.79 -2.35 8.62
CA ASP A 196 -14.02 -3.07 8.96
C ASP A 196 -13.84 -4.27 9.90
N PHE A 197 -13.03 -4.08 10.96
CA PHE A 197 -12.87 -5.10 11.99
C PHE A 197 -14.18 -5.44 12.72
N SER A 198 -15.17 -4.54 12.68
CA SER A 198 -16.51 -4.79 13.22
C SER A 198 -17.20 -5.96 12.48
N SER A 199 -17.11 -5.98 11.14
CA SER A 199 -17.59 -7.12 10.33
C SER A 199 -16.80 -8.40 10.67
N LEU A 200 -15.50 -8.30 10.83
CA LEU A 200 -14.66 -9.47 11.16
C LEU A 200 -15.00 -10.09 12.53
N ILE A 201 -15.36 -9.27 13.53
CA ILE A 201 -15.85 -9.74 14.83
C ILE A 201 -17.16 -10.53 14.67
N ARG A 202 -18.12 -10.03 13.87
CA ARG A 202 -19.38 -10.77 13.60
C ARG A 202 -19.13 -12.06 12.84
N ILE A 203 -18.23 -12.05 11.86
CA ILE A 203 -17.78 -13.27 11.15
C ILE A 203 -17.21 -14.27 12.14
N TRP A 204 -16.33 -13.81 13.04
CA TRP A 204 -15.72 -14.68 14.03
C TRP A 204 -16.74 -15.26 15.02
N GLY A 205 -17.81 -14.56 15.35
CA GLY A 205 -18.92 -15.10 16.13
C GLY A 205 -19.45 -16.40 15.52
N ARG A 206 -19.71 -16.42 14.21
CA ARG A 206 -20.16 -17.63 13.48
C ARG A 206 -19.10 -18.75 13.47
N VAL A 207 -17.83 -18.38 13.40
CA VAL A 207 -16.71 -19.36 13.45
C VAL A 207 -16.59 -19.95 14.85
N ALA A 208 -16.64 -19.14 15.89
CA ALA A 208 -16.48 -19.56 17.27
C ALA A 208 -17.60 -20.47 17.78
N GLU A 209 -18.81 -20.40 17.21
CA GLU A 209 -19.91 -21.34 17.47
C GLU A 209 -19.53 -22.78 17.08
N LYS A 210 -18.81 -22.97 15.97
CA LYS A 210 -18.40 -24.28 15.44
C LYS A 210 -17.02 -24.71 15.97
N HIS A 211 -16.11 -23.75 16.14
CA HIS A 211 -14.72 -23.98 16.50
C HIS A 211 -14.33 -23.14 17.74
N PRO A 212 -14.88 -23.48 18.92
CA PRO A 212 -14.69 -22.68 20.14
C PRO A 212 -13.25 -22.70 20.68
N ASP A 213 -12.40 -23.57 20.20
CA ASP A 213 -10.98 -23.67 20.54
C ASP A 213 -10.06 -22.83 19.68
N TRP A 214 -10.61 -22.18 18.62
CA TRP A 214 -9.88 -21.22 17.81
C TRP A 214 -10.06 -19.79 18.30
N ARG A 215 -9.08 -18.95 18.04
CA ARG A 215 -9.13 -17.51 18.37
C ARG A 215 -8.72 -16.63 17.19
N LEU A 216 -9.22 -15.41 17.19
CA LEU A 216 -8.84 -14.33 16.28
C LEU A 216 -7.99 -13.31 17.03
N GLU A 217 -6.79 -13.04 16.52
CA GLU A 217 -5.93 -11.94 16.99
C GLU A 217 -6.02 -10.75 16.05
N ILE A 218 -6.42 -9.60 16.57
CA ILE A 218 -6.48 -8.33 15.84
C ILE A 218 -5.36 -7.43 16.36
N TRP A 219 -4.36 -7.20 15.52
CA TRP A 219 -3.19 -6.38 15.84
C TRP A 219 -3.30 -4.98 15.25
N GLY A 220 -3.09 -3.97 16.05
CA GLY A 220 -3.09 -2.57 15.64
C GLY A 220 -3.65 -1.63 16.69
N LYS A 221 -3.64 -0.34 16.37
CA LYS A 221 -4.23 0.73 17.17
C LYS A 221 -5.06 1.66 16.29
N GLY A 222 -6.01 2.37 16.88
CA GLY A 222 -6.80 3.36 16.16
C GLY A 222 -8.02 3.83 16.94
N GLU A 223 -8.76 4.73 16.33
CA GLU A 223 -9.93 5.40 16.92
C GLU A 223 -11.08 4.47 17.30
N LEU A 224 -11.15 3.28 16.69
CA LEU A 224 -12.22 2.31 16.95
C LEU A 224 -11.90 1.32 18.09
N GLU A 225 -10.75 1.41 18.75
CA GLU A 225 -10.30 0.41 19.74
C GLU A 225 -11.34 0.19 20.85
N ALA A 226 -11.85 1.27 21.46
CA ALA A 226 -12.87 1.18 22.51
C ALA A 226 -14.20 0.58 22.02
N ALA A 227 -14.62 0.96 20.80
CA ALA A 227 -15.87 0.45 20.21
C ALA A 227 -15.76 -1.04 19.86
N LEU A 228 -14.61 -1.49 19.40
CA LEU A 228 -14.36 -2.92 19.10
C LEU A 228 -14.29 -3.74 20.38
N HIS A 229 -13.66 -3.24 21.46
CA HIS A 229 -13.70 -3.91 22.78
C HIS A 229 -15.14 -4.10 23.28
N GLN A 230 -15.96 -3.04 23.18
CA GLN A 230 -17.35 -3.10 23.57
C GLN A 230 -18.12 -4.13 22.75
N GLN A 231 -17.92 -4.14 21.42
CA GLN A 231 -18.57 -5.11 20.53
C GLN A 231 -18.18 -6.56 20.88
N ILE A 232 -16.91 -6.85 21.15
CA ILE A 232 -16.44 -8.19 21.56
C ILE A 232 -17.17 -8.64 22.82
N LYS A 233 -17.27 -7.76 23.82
CA LYS A 233 -17.97 -8.04 25.08
C LYS A 233 -19.46 -8.28 24.86
N GLU A 234 -20.16 -7.42 24.14
CA GLU A 234 -21.59 -7.54 23.83
C GLU A 234 -21.93 -8.79 23.03
N SER A 235 -20.97 -9.25 22.21
CA SER A 235 -21.12 -10.48 21.42
C SER A 235 -20.70 -11.75 22.17
N GLY A 236 -20.25 -11.67 23.44
CA GLY A 236 -19.78 -12.83 24.22
C GLY A 236 -18.53 -13.48 23.64
N LEU A 237 -17.69 -12.73 22.91
CA LEU A 237 -16.52 -13.25 22.23
C LEU A 237 -15.20 -12.98 22.98
N GLU A 238 -15.28 -12.65 24.28
CA GLU A 238 -14.11 -12.47 25.13
C GLU A 238 -13.26 -13.76 25.18
N GLY A 239 -11.96 -13.61 24.96
CA GLY A 239 -11.02 -14.74 24.83
C GLY A 239 -11.06 -15.46 23.47
N LYS A 240 -12.10 -15.27 22.63
CA LYS A 240 -12.19 -15.77 21.26
C LYS A 240 -11.72 -14.74 20.22
N VAL A 241 -11.91 -13.47 20.51
CA VAL A 241 -11.37 -12.34 19.74
C VAL A 241 -10.55 -11.47 20.67
N CYS A 242 -9.28 -11.24 20.33
CA CYS A 242 -8.33 -10.51 21.15
C CYS A 242 -7.78 -9.29 20.40
N LEU A 243 -7.97 -8.10 20.97
CA LEU A 243 -7.28 -6.90 20.49
C LEU A 243 -5.88 -6.87 21.11
N MET A 244 -4.85 -7.07 20.30
CA MET A 244 -3.47 -7.31 20.76
C MET A 244 -2.62 -6.04 20.83
N GLY A 245 -3.15 -4.89 20.37
CA GLY A 245 -2.39 -3.65 20.30
C GLY A 245 -1.36 -3.63 19.18
N TYR A 246 -0.37 -2.75 19.29
CA TYR A 246 0.69 -2.57 18.29
C TYR A 246 1.83 -3.57 18.48
N THR A 247 2.41 -4.03 17.38
CA THR A 247 3.66 -4.82 17.38
C THR A 247 4.71 -4.17 16.47
N ALA A 248 5.97 -4.25 16.89
CA ALA A 248 7.12 -3.88 16.06
C ALA A 248 7.59 -5.06 15.16
N GLU A 249 7.10 -6.28 15.42
CA GLU A 249 7.51 -7.52 14.74
C GLU A 249 6.30 -8.20 14.06
N PRO A 250 5.65 -7.56 13.06
CA PRO A 250 4.42 -8.07 12.47
C PRO A 250 4.59 -9.45 11.84
N LEU A 251 5.64 -9.67 11.05
CA LEU A 251 5.89 -10.95 10.39
C LEU A 251 6.08 -12.10 11.38
N LYS A 252 6.78 -11.85 12.49
CA LYS A 252 6.95 -12.85 13.56
C LYS A 252 5.63 -13.20 14.25
N LYS A 253 4.69 -12.24 14.37
CA LYS A 253 3.34 -12.54 14.87
C LYS A 253 2.53 -13.32 13.85
N MET A 254 2.66 -12.97 12.57
CA MET A 254 2.02 -13.72 11.49
C MET A 254 2.54 -15.16 11.40
N SER A 255 3.85 -15.40 11.48
CA SER A 255 4.41 -16.75 11.44
C SER A 255 3.93 -17.65 12.58
N GLN A 256 3.39 -17.08 13.65
CA GLN A 256 2.80 -17.77 14.79
C GLN A 256 1.29 -18.03 14.65
N ALA A 257 0.67 -17.70 13.53
CA ALA A 257 -0.75 -17.97 13.25
C ALA A 257 -0.90 -19.05 12.19
N SER A 258 -2.14 -19.40 11.85
CA SER A 258 -2.45 -20.44 10.86
C SER A 258 -3.18 -19.93 9.62
N MET A 259 -3.70 -18.71 9.65
CA MET A 259 -4.31 -18.04 8.50
C MET A 259 -4.39 -16.54 8.72
N TYR A 260 -4.45 -15.78 7.65
CA TYR A 260 -4.61 -14.33 7.67
C TYR A 260 -5.98 -13.91 7.13
N LEU A 261 -6.67 -13.00 7.82
CA LEU A 261 -8.00 -12.52 7.46
C LEU A 261 -7.98 -11.03 7.12
N LEU A 262 -8.59 -10.62 6.00
CA LEU A 262 -8.71 -9.21 5.60
C LEU A 262 -10.17 -8.82 5.33
N SER A 263 -10.75 -7.99 6.19
CA SER A 263 -12.13 -7.50 6.08
C SER A 263 -12.26 -6.09 5.49
N SER A 264 -11.18 -5.53 4.94
CA SER A 264 -11.17 -4.14 4.45
C SER A 264 -12.23 -3.86 3.39
N GLN A 265 -12.82 -2.67 3.46
CA GLN A 265 -13.78 -2.17 2.47
C GLN A 265 -13.11 -1.61 1.20
N SER A 266 -11.83 -1.24 1.30
CA SER A 266 -11.02 -0.71 0.20
C SER A 266 -9.54 -0.73 0.56
N GLU A 267 -8.72 -1.04 -0.43
CA GLU A 267 -7.26 -1.02 -0.34
C GLU A 267 -6.64 -0.31 -1.57
N GLY A 268 -5.32 -0.15 -1.56
CA GLY A 268 -4.54 0.16 -2.77
C GLY A 268 -3.86 -1.12 -3.25
N LEU A 269 -2.78 -1.49 -2.57
CA LEU A 269 -2.18 -2.83 -2.58
C LEU A 269 -1.99 -3.20 -1.11
N PRO A 270 -2.77 -4.18 -0.58
CA PRO A 270 -2.69 -4.54 0.84
C PRO A 270 -1.41 -5.31 1.14
N LEU A 271 -0.33 -4.60 1.49
CA LEU A 271 0.98 -5.19 1.81
C LEU A 271 0.86 -6.28 2.88
N VAL A 272 -0.07 -6.14 3.82
CA VAL A 272 -0.30 -7.14 4.87
C VAL A 272 -0.71 -8.51 4.33
N LEU A 273 -1.34 -8.60 3.15
CA LEU A 273 -1.60 -9.89 2.48
C LEU A 273 -0.30 -10.48 1.93
N ILE A 274 0.53 -9.66 1.30
CA ILE A 274 1.82 -10.09 0.76
C ILE A 274 2.77 -10.49 1.90
N GLU A 275 2.76 -9.74 3.00
CA GLU A 275 3.49 -10.04 4.23
C GLU A 275 3.02 -11.38 4.85
N ALA A 276 1.71 -11.62 4.91
CA ALA A 276 1.16 -12.89 5.39
C ALA A 276 1.55 -14.08 4.49
N MET A 277 1.51 -13.91 3.17
CA MET A 277 2.00 -14.91 2.22
C MET A 277 3.48 -15.21 2.42
N SER A 278 4.31 -14.20 2.68
CA SER A 278 5.75 -14.36 2.82
C SER A 278 6.17 -15.16 4.07
N VAL A 279 5.24 -15.42 4.97
CA VAL A 279 5.42 -16.32 6.12
C VAL A 279 4.53 -17.57 6.02
N GLY A 280 4.01 -17.89 4.83
CA GLY A 280 3.30 -19.14 4.56
C GLY A 280 1.87 -19.20 5.11
N LEU A 281 1.18 -18.08 5.27
CA LEU A 281 -0.22 -18.06 5.69
C LEU A 281 -1.19 -18.12 4.51
N PRO A 282 -2.17 -19.03 4.50
CA PRO A 282 -3.31 -18.94 3.60
C PRO A 282 -4.16 -17.73 3.94
N LEU A 283 -4.80 -17.14 2.92
CA LEU A 283 -5.50 -15.88 3.02
C LEU A 283 -7.02 -16.06 2.88
N VAL A 284 -7.81 -15.36 3.71
CA VAL A 284 -9.23 -15.13 3.42
C VAL A 284 -9.47 -13.62 3.41
N SER A 285 -9.93 -13.10 2.29
CA SER A 285 -10.07 -11.66 2.12
C SER A 285 -11.40 -11.27 1.48
N TYR A 286 -11.96 -10.16 1.91
CA TYR A 286 -12.94 -9.49 1.07
C TYR A 286 -12.28 -9.07 -0.26
N MET A 287 -13.00 -9.28 -1.34
CA MET A 287 -12.65 -8.85 -2.69
C MET A 287 -12.93 -7.35 -2.86
N CYS A 288 -12.32 -6.55 -1.94
CA CYS A 288 -12.50 -5.11 -1.99
C CYS A 288 -11.67 -4.49 -3.12
N PRO A 289 -12.13 -3.40 -3.71
CA PRO A 289 -11.31 -2.62 -4.64
C PRO A 289 -10.20 -1.88 -3.86
N THR A 290 -8.97 -1.92 -4.30
CA THR A 290 -8.25 -2.70 -5.29
C THR A 290 -7.23 -3.59 -4.57
N GLY A 291 -6.57 -4.50 -5.27
CA GLY A 291 -5.39 -5.20 -4.75
C GLY A 291 -5.60 -6.63 -4.27
N PRO A 292 -6.63 -7.03 -3.49
CA PRO A 292 -6.77 -8.43 -3.11
C PRO A 292 -6.80 -9.40 -4.32
N ARG A 293 -7.41 -8.99 -5.44
CA ARG A 293 -7.46 -9.78 -6.69
C ARG A 293 -6.12 -9.90 -7.42
N ASP A 294 -5.19 -8.98 -7.16
CA ASP A 294 -3.84 -9.02 -7.74
C ASP A 294 -2.89 -9.90 -6.91
N ILE A 295 -3.31 -10.27 -5.68
CA ILE A 295 -2.50 -11.01 -4.72
C ILE A 295 -3.04 -12.43 -4.52
N ILE A 296 -4.36 -12.58 -4.42
CA ILE A 296 -5.00 -13.87 -4.11
C ILE A 296 -5.50 -14.51 -5.40
N GLU A 297 -5.00 -15.69 -5.68
CA GLU A 297 -5.55 -16.62 -6.65
C GLU A 297 -6.55 -17.53 -5.93
N ASP A 298 -7.86 -17.28 -6.17
CA ASP A 298 -8.95 -17.90 -5.44
C ASP A 298 -8.91 -19.44 -5.51
N GLY A 299 -8.90 -20.09 -4.34
CA GLY A 299 -8.77 -21.54 -4.22
C GLY A 299 -7.34 -22.08 -4.28
N GLN A 300 -6.32 -21.26 -4.56
CA GLN A 300 -4.91 -21.70 -4.63
C GLN A 300 -4.09 -21.25 -3.42
N ASN A 301 -3.99 -19.94 -3.18
CA ASN A 301 -3.26 -19.37 -2.04
C ASN A 301 -4.19 -18.71 -1.00
N GLY A 302 -5.51 -18.79 -1.21
CA GLY A 302 -6.51 -18.23 -0.32
C GLY A 302 -7.90 -18.16 -0.96
N TYR A 303 -8.79 -17.43 -0.31
CA TYR A 303 -10.16 -17.22 -0.77
C TYR A 303 -10.52 -15.75 -0.89
N LEU A 304 -11.21 -15.39 -1.99
CA LEU A 304 -11.80 -14.08 -2.23
C LEU A 304 -13.31 -14.14 -2.00
N VAL A 305 -13.81 -13.30 -1.09
CA VAL A 305 -15.23 -13.24 -0.73
C VAL A 305 -15.80 -11.87 -1.07
N ALA A 306 -17.03 -11.81 -1.54
CA ALA A 306 -17.70 -10.54 -1.82
C ALA A 306 -17.75 -9.65 -0.57
N VAL A 307 -17.52 -8.34 -0.74
CA VAL A 307 -17.56 -7.39 0.39
C VAL A 307 -18.93 -7.42 1.05
N GLY A 308 -18.93 -7.68 2.36
CA GLY A 308 -20.14 -7.75 3.18
C GLY A 308 -20.81 -9.14 3.21
N ASP A 309 -20.32 -10.13 2.48
CA ASP A 309 -20.80 -11.52 2.60
C ASP A 309 -20.11 -12.23 3.78
N GLU A 310 -20.58 -11.87 4.98
CA GLU A 310 -20.06 -12.41 6.25
C GLU A 310 -20.27 -13.92 6.37
N LYS A 311 -21.33 -14.46 5.76
CA LYS A 311 -21.65 -15.89 5.82
C LYS A 311 -20.61 -16.70 5.04
N THR A 312 -20.42 -16.40 3.78
CA THR A 312 -19.39 -17.09 2.94
C THR A 312 -18.00 -16.89 3.52
N PHE A 313 -17.69 -15.71 4.06
CA PHE A 313 -16.39 -15.48 4.71
C PHE A 313 -16.18 -16.44 5.89
N ALA A 314 -17.17 -16.58 6.78
CA ALA A 314 -17.10 -17.52 7.89
C ALA A 314 -16.98 -18.98 7.40
N GLU A 315 -17.70 -19.38 6.35
CA GLU A 315 -17.62 -20.72 5.74
C GLU A 315 -16.21 -21.01 5.22
N ARG A 316 -15.56 -20.06 4.53
CA ARG A 316 -14.18 -20.22 4.06
C ARG A 316 -13.17 -20.32 5.21
N VAL A 317 -13.36 -19.55 6.27
CA VAL A 317 -12.54 -19.68 7.50
C VAL A 317 -12.72 -21.05 8.12
N CYS A 318 -13.97 -21.54 8.32
CA CYS A 318 -14.24 -22.89 8.84
C CYS A 318 -13.61 -23.98 7.96
N GLN A 319 -13.70 -23.87 6.64
CA GLN A 319 -13.08 -24.81 5.71
C GLN A 319 -11.55 -24.93 5.97
N LEU A 320 -10.87 -23.78 6.12
CA LEU A 320 -9.44 -23.78 6.43
C LEU A 320 -9.14 -24.29 7.86
N ILE A 321 -10.07 -24.16 8.81
CA ILE A 321 -9.94 -24.73 10.15
C ILE A 321 -10.04 -26.25 10.10
N GLU A 322 -11.01 -26.78 9.37
CA GLU A 322 -11.35 -28.20 9.30
C GLU A 322 -10.37 -29.02 8.43
N ASP A 323 -9.74 -28.37 7.44
CA ASP A 323 -8.82 -29.02 6.49
C ASP A 323 -7.39 -28.47 6.68
N GLU A 324 -6.62 -29.08 7.60
CA GLU A 324 -5.23 -28.70 7.83
C GLU A 324 -4.32 -28.94 6.61
N PRO A 325 -4.41 -30.05 5.87
CA PRO A 325 -3.66 -30.25 4.64
C PRO A 325 -3.90 -29.13 3.62
N LEU A 326 -5.15 -28.76 3.37
CA LEU A 326 -5.51 -27.66 2.47
C LEU A 326 -4.93 -26.32 2.96
N ARG A 327 -5.03 -26.05 4.26
CA ARG A 327 -4.49 -24.86 4.91
C ARG A 327 -2.98 -24.73 4.69
N LYS A 328 -2.23 -25.84 4.86
CA LYS A 328 -0.78 -25.92 4.64
C LYS A 328 -0.44 -25.76 3.15
N GLN A 329 -1.17 -26.42 2.27
CA GLN A 329 -0.99 -26.33 0.81
C GLN A 329 -1.18 -24.89 0.31
N MET A 330 -2.25 -24.22 0.74
CA MET A 330 -2.51 -22.82 0.36
C MET A 330 -1.44 -21.88 0.93
N GLY A 331 -0.98 -22.13 2.15
CA GLY A 331 0.12 -21.37 2.75
C GLY A 331 1.41 -21.49 1.96
N GLN A 332 1.76 -22.70 1.52
CA GLN A 332 2.94 -22.96 0.69
C GLN A 332 2.81 -22.28 -0.69
N ALA A 333 1.66 -22.37 -1.33
CA ALA A 333 1.41 -21.68 -2.61
C ALA A 333 1.53 -20.15 -2.45
N GLY A 334 1.03 -19.60 -1.33
CA GLY A 334 1.19 -18.19 -1.00
C GLY A 334 2.66 -17.80 -0.80
N LEU A 335 3.44 -18.63 -0.12
CA LEU A 335 4.86 -18.39 0.10
C LEU A 335 5.63 -18.30 -1.24
N GLU A 336 5.39 -19.22 -2.16
CA GLU A 336 5.99 -19.23 -3.51
C GLU A 336 5.59 -17.97 -4.30
N GLU A 337 4.30 -17.61 -4.29
CA GLU A 337 3.79 -16.41 -4.95
C GLU A 337 4.36 -15.11 -4.37
N SER A 338 4.72 -15.08 -3.08
CA SER A 338 5.28 -13.91 -2.42
C SER A 338 6.64 -13.50 -2.95
N GLU A 339 7.38 -14.44 -3.56
CA GLU A 339 8.74 -14.22 -4.10
C GLU A 339 8.77 -13.07 -5.12
N LYS A 340 7.74 -12.93 -5.96
CA LYS A 340 7.64 -11.84 -6.96
C LYS A 340 7.55 -10.43 -6.36
N TYR A 341 7.31 -10.34 -5.03
CA TYR A 341 7.29 -9.08 -4.29
C TYR A 341 8.57 -8.82 -3.49
N ARG A 342 9.60 -9.64 -3.65
CA ARG A 342 10.91 -9.38 -3.05
C ARG A 342 11.46 -8.05 -3.51
N ILE A 343 12.11 -7.36 -2.60
CA ILE A 343 12.65 -6.02 -2.90
C ILE A 343 13.69 -6.06 -4.01
N GLU A 344 14.48 -7.12 -4.08
CA GLU A 344 15.50 -7.33 -5.10
C GLU A 344 14.86 -7.42 -6.50
N ASP A 345 13.77 -8.18 -6.64
CA ASP A 345 13.05 -8.38 -7.90
C ASP A 345 12.31 -7.10 -8.32
N ILE A 346 11.66 -6.43 -7.37
CA ILE A 346 11.01 -5.15 -7.63
C ILE A 346 12.03 -4.09 -8.05
N ALA A 347 13.21 -4.03 -7.43
CA ALA A 347 14.26 -3.10 -7.81
C ALA A 347 14.78 -3.36 -9.24
N GLN A 348 14.97 -4.63 -9.62
CA GLN A 348 15.37 -5.00 -10.99
C GLN A 348 14.28 -4.61 -12.01
N ARG A 349 12.99 -4.86 -11.70
CA ARG A 349 11.86 -4.43 -12.55
C ARG A 349 11.82 -2.91 -12.70
N TRP A 350 12.09 -2.12 -11.65
CA TRP A 350 12.22 -0.67 -11.75
C TRP A 350 13.38 -0.26 -12.64
N MET A 351 14.55 -0.89 -12.51
CA MET A 351 15.70 -0.60 -13.36
C MET A 351 15.46 -0.94 -14.82
N GLN A 352 14.83 -2.08 -15.11
CA GLN A 352 14.41 -2.42 -16.46
C GLN A 352 13.47 -1.36 -17.02
N LEU A 353 12.45 -0.98 -16.26
CA LEU A 353 11.49 0.07 -16.64
C LEU A 353 12.20 1.39 -16.96
N PHE A 354 13.12 1.85 -16.11
CA PHE A 354 13.88 3.09 -16.33
C PHE A 354 14.68 3.02 -17.63
N ARG A 355 15.39 1.93 -17.88
CA ARG A 355 16.19 1.73 -19.11
C ARG A 355 15.30 1.79 -20.37
N GLU A 356 14.18 1.08 -20.36
CA GLU A 356 13.24 1.06 -21.50
C GLU A 356 12.64 2.44 -21.79
N LEU A 357 12.24 3.16 -20.74
CA LEU A 357 11.62 4.47 -20.90
C LEU A 357 12.63 5.54 -21.32
N LEU A 358 13.86 5.50 -20.80
CA LEU A 358 14.94 6.39 -21.22
C LEU A 358 15.33 6.15 -22.69
N ALA A 359 15.46 4.90 -23.12
CA ALA A 359 15.72 4.54 -24.51
C ALA A 359 14.63 5.06 -25.45
N LYS A 360 13.35 4.87 -25.11
CA LYS A 360 12.20 5.40 -25.86
C LYS A 360 12.21 6.94 -25.92
N LYS A 361 12.60 7.60 -24.84
CA LYS A 361 12.68 9.06 -24.77
C LYS A 361 13.81 9.62 -25.66
N SER A 362 14.96 8.97 -25.68
CA SER A 362 16.11 9.32 -26.54
C SER A 362 15.79 9.14 -28.01
N SER A 363 15.17 8.02 -28.40
CA SER A 363 14.76 7.76 -29.79
C SER A 363 13.80 8.83 -30.34
N ARG A 364 12.84 9.28 -29.52
CA ARG A 364 11.90 10.36 -29.90
C ARG A 364 12.55 11.73 -30.01
N ARG A 365 13.69 11.97 -29.34
CA ARG A 365 14.45 13.22 -29.47
C ARG A 365 15.26 13.28 -30.76
N ASN A 366 15.81 12.14 -31.20
CA ASN A 366 16.61 12.01 -32.41
C ASN A 366 15.75 12.02 -33.71
N SER A 367 14.45 11.76 -33.59
CA SER A 367 13.50 11.75 -34.71
C SER A 367 12.74 13.08 -34.90
N ARG A 368 13.07 14.11 -34.13
CA ARG A 368 12.57 15.52 -34.26
C ARG A 368 13.68 16.50 -34.59
#